data_10ad75c6807b4a28ed9e6272eb03d2f0
#
_entry.id   10ad75c6807b4a28ed9e6272eb03d2f0
#
_cell.length_a   1.000
_cell.length_b   1.000
_cell.length_c   1.000
_cell.angle_alpha   90.00
_cell.angle_beta   90.00
_cell.angle_gamma   90.00
#
_symmetry.space_group_name_H-M   'P 1'
#
loop_
_entity.id
_entity.type
_entity.pdbx_description
1 polymer ?
#
loop_
_entity_poly.entity_id
_entity_poly.type
_entity_poly.pdbx_seq_one_letter_code
_entity_poly.pdbx_strand_id
1 'polypeptide(L)'
;MAQFVNLNPGSLRELHIGNERLVSYNVEMTEVTGGTFWKAYTPAQIAGTEPFVLKGGFLGNATASTDLMQYYDPIDLSDKKLRKLAKEIGPAWVRVSGTWSTKTYYDFDGHTNGVIPEGYNAILTREQWLGVLDFCKDIGAKLLISVADCEGLHHADEPWNPSQAEQIFALSKEYGKAIDAAEFVNEPNLLAMSGCPKGYTAEQYVRDQDIFIRWLHENYPDCPFVGPCSTEGVLKKHGEKAQGGGVGDILPQCSTDDLMKGAQEKLDVYSYHYYNGVSERLEPVMPFAHWKADKAHTEEYLAVASNMAKFHAEKRDIYCPGGEMWVTEAGDAGGGGDTWASTYLDVFRTLNELGSFSVVTRGIIFHNTLASSDYGYLKPEVFDPRPNYFAVLLWNRLMGTTVYDAAEPVREGAHVYAHSRADGKPGKAYLVINNSLTDTTTVTLPKEAEVYQLSAETLRSQTMLCNGKALVLGEGNALPEITPAAAPAGELVLPAATCTFIVL
;
A
#
# COMPACT_ATOMS: atom_id res chain seq x y z
N MET A 1 -1.57 27.70 -16.29
CA MET A 1 -1.17 27.89 -17.75
C MET A 1 -1.12 26.51 -18.39
N ALA A 2 -1.69 26.38 -19.61
CA ALA A 2 -1.64 25.11 -20.34
C ALA A 2 -0.20 24.57 -20.39
N GLN A 3 -0.04 23.27 -20.15
CA GLN A 3 1.25 22.58 -20.19
C GLN A 3 1.48 21.96 -21.56
N PHE A 4 2.75 21.82 -21.92
CA PHE A 4 3.15 21.15 -23.15
C PHE A 4 4.13 20.03 -22.80
N VAL A 5 3.89 18.83 -23.33
CA VAL A 5 4.66 17.61 -23.16
C VAL A 5 5.03 17.07 -24.53
N ASN A 6 6.29 16.70 -24.73
CA ASN A 6 6.75 16.16 -25.99
C ASN A 6 7.22 14.71 -25.81
N LEU A 7 6.45 13.74 -26.27
CA LEU A 7 6.83 12.33 -26.15
C LEU A 7 7.84 11.95 -27.24
N ASN A 8 9.04 11.57 -26.80
CA ASN A 8 10.10 11.11 -27.68
C ASN A 8 10.58 9.69 -27.33
N PRO A 9 9.86 8.64 -27.75
CA PRO A 9 10.16 7.26 -27.36
C PRO A 9 11.52 6.74 -27.84
N GLY A 10 12.11 7.38 -28.85
CA GLY A 10 13.40 6.96 -29.42
C GLY A 10 14.64 7.43 -28.64
N SER A 11 14.47 8.40 -27.72
CA SER A 11 15.59 9.01 -26.98
C SER A 11 15.54 8.80 -25.47
N LEU A 12 14.61 7.96 -24.98
CA LEU A 12 14.49 7.71 -23.55
C LEU A 12 15.68 6.93 -23.00
N ARG A 13 16.24 7.43 -21.90
CA ARG A 13 17.26 6.72 -21.15
C ARG A 13 16.63 5.68 -20.24
N GLU A 14 17.02 4.41 -20.39
CA GLU A 14 16.64 3.35 -19.46
C GLU A 14 17.23 3.62 -18.08
N LEU A 15 16.39 3.51 -17.06
CA LEU A 15 16.79 3.63 -15.65
C LEU A 15 17.14 2.24 -15.08
N HIS A 16 16.18 1.34 -15.12
CA HIS A 16 16.33 -0.05 -14.65
C HIS A 16 15.12 -0.91 -15.07
N ILE A 17 15.22 -2.19 -14.76
CA ILE A 17 14.11 -3.13 -14.84
C ILE A 17 13.46 -3.21 -13.45
N GLY A 18 12.20 -2.84 -13.34
CA GLY A 18 11.38 -2.92 -12.14
C GLY A 18 10.81 -4.31 -11.92
N ASN A 19 9.98 -4.44 -10.90
CA ASN A 19 9.34 -5.70 -10.50
C ASN A 19 7.97 -5.85 -11.19
N GLU A 20 7.69 -7.04 -11.73
CA GLU A 20 6.38 -7.36 -12.33
C GLU A 20 5.22 -7.33 -11.32
N ARG A 21 5.54 -7.44 -10.02
CA ARG A 21 4.61 -7.40 -8.90
C ARG A 21 4.64 -6.05 -8.16
N LEU A 22 5.03 -4.97 -8.87
CA LEU A 22 5.06 -3.62 -8.30
C LEU A 22 3.75 -3.29 -7.59
N VAL A 23 2.62 -3.62 -8.20
CA VAL A 23 1.28 -3.47 -7.60
C VAL A 23 1.00 -4.70 -6.76
N SER A 24 1.01 -4.53 -5.46
CA SER A 24 0.71 -5.54 -4.45
C SER A 24 -0.22 -4.94 -3.40
N TYR A 25 -0.68 -5.74 -2.43
CA TYR A 25 -1.65 -5.25 -1.45
C TYR A 25 -1.62 -6.03 -0.14
N ASN A 26 -2.14 -5.39 0.89
CA ASN A 26 -2.30 -5.97 2.22
C ASN A 26 -3.68 -6.60 2.37
N VAL A 27 -3.72 -7.66 3.17
CA VAL A 27 -4.87 -8.16 3.90
C VAL A 27 -4.48 -8.10 5.37
N GLU A 28 -5.11 -7.24 6.15
CA GLU A 28 -4.77 -7.07 7.55
C GLU A 28 -5.02 -8.37 8.34
N MET A 29 -4.17 -8.68 9.32
CA MET A 29 -4.39 -9.85 10.18
C MET A 29 -5.78 -9.80 10.83
N THR A 30 -6.25 -8.61 11.22
CA THR A 30 -7.59 -8.43 11.78
C THR A 30 -8.72 -8.69 10.77
N GLU A 31 -8.46 -8.57 9.45
CA GLU A 31 -9.43 -9.03 8.45
C GLU A 31 -9.51 -10.55 8.42
N VAL A 32 -8.38 -11.23 8.58
CA VAL A 32 -8.32 -12.70 8.58
C VAL A 32 -8.98 -13.30 9.84
N THR A 33 -8.65 -12.75 11.01
CA THR A 33 -9.16 -13.25 12.31
C THR A 33 -10.57 -12.77 12.62
N GLY A 34 -11.01 -11.71 11.96
CA GLY A 34 -12.10 -10.87 12.45
C GLY A 34 -11.64 -9.99 13.60
N GLY A 35 -12.30 -8.87 13.79
CA GLY A 35 -11.95 -7.95 14.86
C GLY A 35 -12.34 -6.51 14.60
N THR A 36 -11.87 -5.64 15.47
CA THR A 36 -12.15 -4.21 15.41
C THR A 36 -11.18 -3.52 14.44
N PHE A 37 -11.74 -2.80 13.46
CA PHE A 37 -10.98 -2.02 12.49
C PHE A 37 -11.66 -0.70 12.17
N TRP A 38 -11.06 0.12 11.32
CA TRP A 38 -11.54 1.46 11.01
C TRP A 38 -12.95 1.43 10.42
N LYS A 39 -13.85 2.18 11.06
CA LYS A 39 -15.24 2.29 10.64
C LYS A 39 -15.35 3.04 9.32
N ALA A 40 -16.09 2.49 8.36
CA ALA A 40 -16.32 3.11 7.06
C ALA A 40 -17.03 4.47 7.18
N TYR A 41 -16.68 5.40 6.30
CA TYR A 41 -17.41 6.68 6.17
C TYR A 41 -18.79 6.47 5.57
N THR A 42 -19.71 7.36 5.92
CA THR A 42 -21.04 7.40 5.30
C THR A 42 -20.95 7.89 3.85
N PRO A 43 -21.92 7.57 2.98
CA PRO A 43 -21.97 8.11 1.63
C PRO A 43 -21.95 9.65 1.57
N ALA A 44 -22.54 10.33 2.56
CA ALA A 44 -22.56 11.79 2.63
C ALA A 44 -21.16 12.35 2.97
N GLN A 45 -20.40 11.69 3.84
CA GLN A 45 -19.01 12.03 4.15
C GLN A 45 -18.10 11.80 2.93
N ILE A 46 -18.26 10.67 2.23
CA ILE A 46 -17.51 10.39 0.99
C ILE A 46 -17.82 11.45 -0.09
N ALA A 47 -19.07 11.83 -0.24
CA ALA A 47 -19.48 12.89 -1.17
C ALA A 47 -19.01 14.30 -0.75
N GLY A 48 -18.51 14.46 0.49
CA GLY A 48 -18.08 15.75 1.04
C GLY A 48 -19.23 16.69 1.41
N THR A 49 -20.45 16.15 1.54
CA THR A 49 -21.64 16.95 1.95
C THR A 49 -21.88 16.94 3.45
N GLU A 50 -21.21 16.05 4.18
CA GLU A 50 -21.24 15.95 5.64
C GLU A 50 -19.81 15.79 6.16
N PRO A 51 -19.34 16.59 7.13
CA PRO A 51 -18.03 16.40 7.75
C PRO A 51 -18.03 15.20 8.70
N PHE A 52 -16.87 14.60 8.94
CA PHE A 52 -16.71 13.66 10.04
C PHE A 52 -16.73 14.41 11.37
N VAL A 53 -17.44 13.86 12.37
CA VAL A 53 -17.53 14.42 13.72
C VAL A 53 -17.22 13.35 14.76
N LEU A 54 -16.17 13.56 15.54
CA LEU A 54 -15.84 12.70 16.68
C LEU A 54 -16.71 13.09 17.89
N LYS A 55 -17.77 12.31 18.15
CA LYS A 55 -18.78 12.62 19.18
C LYS A 55 -18.33 12.27 20.61
N GLY A 56 -17.58 11.16 20.75
CA GLY A 56 -17.16 10.64 22.05
C GLY A 56 -15.88 11.25 22.63
N GLY A 57 -15.23 12.16 21.92
CA GLY A 57 -13.88 12.63 22.25
C GLY A 57 -12.82 11.53 22.10
N PHE A 58 -11.56 11.95 22.04
CA PHE A 58 -10.42 11.01 21.99
C PHE A 58 -9.95 10.73 23.43
N LEU A 59 -10.31 9.59 23.97
CA LEU A 59 -9.94 9.16 25.34
C LEU A 59 -8.60 8.40 25.39
N GLY A 60 -7.65 8.75 24.52
CA GLY A 60 -6.29 8.15 24.53
C GLY A 60 -6.18 6.76 23.92
N ASN A 61 -7.28 6.09 23.55
CA ASN A 61 -7.30 4.80 22.88
C ASN A 61 -8.27 4.79 21.69
N ALA A 62 -7.72 4.92 20.48
CA ALA A 62 -8.49 4.93 19.24
C ALA A 62 -9.32 3.62 19.05
N THR A 63 -8.78 2.49 19.50
CA THR A 63 -9.41 1.18 19.33
C THR A 63 -10.68 1.00 20.20
N ALA A 64 -10.84 1.81 21.24
CA ALA A 64 -12.02 1.80 22.10
C ALA A 64 -13.12 2.77 21.63
N SER A 65 -12.85 3.62 20.63
CA SER A 65 -13.83 4.60 20.13
C SER A 65 -14.77 3.99 19.11
N THR A 66 -16.08 3.95 19.42
CA THR A 66 -17.12 3.50 18.47
C THR A 66 -17.38 4.46 17.31
N ASP A 67 -16.86 5.68 17.39
CA ASP A 67 -16.89 6.62 16.27
C ASP A 67 -15.80 6.30 15.23
N LEU A 68 -14.63 5.80 15.69
CA LEU A 68 -13.48 5.51 14.85
C LEU A 68 -13.44 4.08 14.36
N MET A 69 -13.88 3.14 15.19
CA MET A 69 -13.74 1.69 14.99
C MET A 69 -15.09 0.98 15.01
N GLN A 70 -15.16 -0.14 14.30
CA GLN A 70 -16.24 -1.10 14.39
C GLN A 70 -15.70 -2.53 14.29
N TYR A 71 -16.48 -3.51 14.75
CA TYR A 71 -16.16 -4.92 14.56
C TYR A 71 -16.52 -5.35 13.13
N TYR A 72 -15.65 -6.15 12.53
CA TYR A 72 -15.87 -6.84 11.26
C TYR A 72 -15.72 -8.34 11.44
N ASP A 73 -16.58 -9.10 10.80
CA ASP A 73 -16.40 -10.56 10.69
C ASP A 73 -15.16 -10.88 9.84
N PRO A 74 -14.57 -12.08 10.00
CA PRO A 74 -13.48 -12.53 9.15
C PRO A 74 -13.80 -12.38 7.66
N ILE A 75 -12.85 -11.88 6.87
CA ILE A 75 -13.02 -11.75 5.42
C ILE A 75 -13.22 -13.13 4.77
N ASP A 76 -14.22 -13.24 3.88
CA ASP A 76 -14.40 -14.45 3.09
C ASP A 76 -13.41 -14.52 1.91
N LEU A 77 -12.21 -15.05 2.17
CA LEU A 77 -11.19 -15.25 1.14
C LEU A 77 -11.55 -16.36 0.13
N SER A 78 -12.67 -17.09 0.34
CA SER A 78 -13.20 -18.06 -0.62
C SER A 78 -14.18 -17.43 -1.62
N ASP A 79 -14.58 -16.17 -1.42
CA ASP A 79 -15.53 -15.49 -2.29
C ASP A 79 -15.02 -15.41 -3.74
N LYS A 80 -15.86 -15.85 -4.67
CA LYS A 80 -15.50 -15.97 -6.10
C LYS A 80 -15.28 -14.62 -6.77
N LYS A 81 -15.99 -13.57 -6.34
CA LYS A 81 -15.84 -12.23 -6.87
C LYS A 81 -14.52 -11.62 -6.41
N LEU A 82 -14.22 -11.75 -5.12
CA LEU A 82 -12.95 -11.31 -4.53
C LEU A 82 -11.75 -11.96 -5.27
N ARG A 83 -11.76 -13.29 -5.39
CA ARG A 83 -10.68 -14.04 -6.08
C ARG A 83 -10.55 -13.65 -7.53
N LYS A 84 -11.67 -13.50 -8.24
CA LYS A 84 -11.66 -13.06 -9.64
C LYS A 84 -11.03 -11.69 -9.78
N LEU A 85 -11.46 -10.72 -8.98
CA LEU A 85 -10.93 -9.34 -9.04
C LEU A 85 -9.46 -9.27 -8.62
N ALA A 86 -9.04 -10.03 -7.61
CA ALA A 86 -7.64 -10.13 -7.22
C ALA A 86 -6.76 -10.71 -8.34
N LYS A 87 -7.22 -11.75 -9.05
CA LYS A 87 -6.52 -12.32 -10.24
C LYS A 87 -6.39 -11.30 -11.37
N GLU A 88 -7.43 -10.53 -11.63
CA GLU A 88 -7.46 -9.56 -12.72
C GLU A 88 -6.50 -8.38 -12.51
N ILE A 89 -6.19 -8.00 -11.28
CA ILE A 89 -5.12 -7.02 -10.99
C ILE A 89 -3.80 -7.50 -11.60
N GLY A 90 -3.54 -8.81 -11.60
CA GLY A 90 -2.33 -9.40 -12.15
C GLY A 90 -1.43 -10.01 -11.08
N PRO A 91 -0.17 -10.35 -11.42
CA PRO A 91 0.75 -10.94 -10.46
C PRO A 91 1.02 -9.97 -9.30
N ALA A 92 0.79 -10.43 -8.07
CA ALA A 92 0.92 -9.62 -6.88
C ALA A 92 1.56 -10.40 -5.72
N TRP A 93 1.98 -9.67 -4.70
CA TRP A 93 2.17 -10.16 -3.35
C TRP A 93 0.94 -9.84 -2.51
N VAL A 94 0.61 -10.74 -1.61
CA VAL A 94 -0.33 -10.50 -0.50
C VAL A 94 0.49 -10.40 0.77
N ARG A 95 0.38 -9.30 1.50
CA ARG A 95 0.98 -9.15 2.82
C ARG A 95 -0.10 -9.33 3.87
N VAL A 96 0.09 -10.33 4.75
CA VAL A 96 -0.77 -10.54 5.92
C VAL A 96 -0.02 -10.10 7.16
N SER A 97 -0.36 -8.92 7.67
CA SER A 97 0.37 -8.24 8.74
C SER A 97 -0.53 -7.18 9.42
N GLY A 98 0.02 -6.03 9.75
CA GLY A 98 -0.61 -4.95 10.49
C GLY A 98 -0.34 -5.03 11.99
N THR A 99 -0.69 -3.98 12.71
CA THR A 99 -0.44 -3.89 14.18
C THR A 99 -1.06 -5.05 14.96
N TRP A 100 -2.18 -5.60 14.48
CA TRP A 100 -2.85 -6.74 15.12
C TRP A 100 -2.06 -8.05 15.00
N SER A 101 -1.23 -8.21 13.96
CA SER A 101 -0.41 -9.41 13.76
C SER A 101 0.55 -9.65 14.91
N THR A 102 1.14 -8.58 15.46
CA THR A 102 2.10 -8.64 16.57
C THR A 102 1.53 -9.32 17.81
N LYS A 103 0.21 -9.23 18.03
CA LYS A 103 -0.51 -9.80 19.19
C LYS A 103 -1.49 -10.92 18.81
N THR A 104 -1.27 -11.61 17.70
CA THR A 104 -2.13 -12.71 17.28
C THR A 104 -1.51 -14.04 17.69
N TYR A 105 -2.28 -14.85 18.42
CA TYR A 105 -1.91 -16.22 18.79
C TYR A 105 -2.33 -17.19 17.68
N TYR A 106 -1.44 -18.11 17.31
CA TYR A 106 -1.72 -19.13 16.27
C TYR A 106 -2.20 -20.41 16.94
N ASP A 107 -3.52 -20.66 16.91
CA ASP A 107 -4.16 -21.84 17.49
C ASP A 107 -4.55 -22.84 16.41
N PHE A 108 -3.55 -23.58 15.91
CA PHE A 108 -3.77 -24.51 14.79
C PHE A 108 -4.22 -25.92 15.22
N ASP A 109 -4.19 -26.22 16.50
CA ASP A 109 -4.69 -27.48 17.07
C ASP A 109 -6.01 -27.29 17.86
N GLY A 110 -6.47 -26.04 18.02
CA GLY A 110 -7.75 -25.71 18.64
C GLY A 110 -7.76 -25.85 20.17
N HIS A 111 -6.60 -25.93 20.81
CA HIS A 111 -6.52 -26.19 22.24
C HIS A 111 -7.02 -25.02 23.11
N THR A 112 -7.02 -23.79 22.59
CA THR A 112 -7.52 -22.62 23.31
C THR A 112 -9.04 -22.64 23.49
N ASN A 113 -9.77 -23.42 22.70
CA ASN A 113 -11.23 -23.44 22.65
C ASN A 113 -11.84 -22.02 22.45
N GLY A 114 -11.15 -21.16 21.69
CA GLY A 114 -11.54 -19.79 21.39
C GLY A 114 -11.27 -18.77 22.52
N VAL A 115 -10.58 -19.18 23.59
CA VAL A 115 -10.17 -18.28 24.66
C VAL A 115 -8.81 -17.67 24.30
N ILE A 116 -8.76 -16.36 24.13
CA ILE A 116 -7.53 -15.65 23.79
C ILE A 116 -6.52 -15.79 24.96
N PRO A 117 -5.30 -16.32 24.72
CA PRO A 117 -4.29 -16.44 25.77
C PRO A 117 -3.86 -15.06 26.30
N GLU A 118 -3.39 -15.04 27.55
CA GLU A 118 -2.89 -13.81 28.18
C GLU A 118 -1.76 -13.19 27.38
N GLY A 119 -1.78 -11.87 27.23
CA GLY A 119 -0.79 -11.11 26.47
C GLY A 119 -1.03 -11.05 24.96
N TYR A 120 -2.01 -11.78 24.43
CA TYR A 120 -2.49 -11.71 23.05
C TYR A 120 -3.81 -10.98 22.93
N ASN A 121 -4.19 -10.56 21.72
CA ASN A 121 -5.44 -9.85 21.45
C ASN A 121 -6.36 -10.57 20.47
N ALA A 122 -5.86 -11.56 19.75
CA ALA A 122 -6.61 -12.31 18.74
C ALA A 122 -6.10 -13.76 18.65
N ILE A 123 -6.90 -14.61 18.05
CA ILE A 123 -6.54 -15.98 17.69
C ILE A 123 -6.67 -16.12 16.18
N LEU A 124 -5.61 -16.65 15.54
CA LEU A 124 -5.63 -17.14 14.18
C LEU A 124 -5.84 -18.65 14.21
N THR A 125 -6.99 -19.11 13.72
CA THR A 125 -7.27 -20.53 13.65
C THR A 125 -6.63 -21.19 12.43
N ARG A 126 -6.49 -22.53 12.48
CA ARG A 126 -6.01 -23.32 11.33
C ARG A 126 -6.84 -23.07 10.08
N GLU A 127 -8.16 -23.02 10.20
CA GLU A 127 -9.07 -22.81 9.08
C GLU A 127 -8.86 -21.45 8.41
N GLN A 128 -8.78 -20.39 9.22
CA GLN A 128 -8.50 -19.04 8.71
C GLN A 128 -7.18 -18.96 7.96
N TRP A 129 -6.13 -19.56 8.53
CA TRP A 129 -4.82 -19.56 7.86
C TRP A 129 -4.80 -20.39 6.56
N LEU A 130 -5.43 -21.55 6.54
CA LEU A 130 -5.60 -22.34 5.32
C LEU A 130 -6.39 -21.56 4.26
N GLY A 131 -7.37 -20.74 4.66
CA GLY A 131 -8.08 -19.82 3.76
C GLY A 131 -7.15 -18.81 3.08
N VAL A 132 -6.20 -18.22 3.83
CA VAL A 132 -5.16 -17.33 3.27
C VAL A 132 -4.27 -18.06 2.27
N LEU A 133 -3.79 -19.24 2.63
CA LEU A 133 -2.91 -20.04 1.75
C LEU A 133 -3.63 -20.46 0.47
N ASP A 134 -4.89 -20.87 0.57
CA ASP A 134 -5.72 -21.26 -0.57
C ASP A 134 -6.01 -20.05 -1.48
N PHE A 135 -6.34 -18.91 -0.91
CA PHE A 135 -6.51 -17.67 -1.65
C PHE A 135 -5.23 -17.32 -2.45
N CYS A 136 -4.06 -17.31 -1.79
CA CYS A 136 -2.80 -16.99 -2.45
C CYS A 136 -2.47 -18.00 -3.57
N LYS A 137 -2.73 -19.31 -3.35
CA LYS A 137 -2.55 -20.34 -4.39
C LYS A 137 -3.46 -20.10 -5.59
N ASP A 138 -4.74 -19.85 -5.34
CA ASP A 138 -5.73 -19.68 -6.39
C ASP A 138 -5.44 -18.43 -7.26
N ILE A 139 -5.06 -17.32 -6.65
CA ILE A 139 -4.76 -16.09 -7.40
C ILE A 139 -3.30 -16.01 -7.90
N GLY A 140 -2.45 -17.00 -7.61
CA GLY A 140 -1.04 -17.01 -8.01
C GLY A 140 -0.18 -15.97 -7.30
N ALA A 141 -0.59 -15.54 -6.10
CA ALA A 141 0.13 -14.54 -5.33
C ALA A 141 1.30 -15.15 -4.54
N LYS A 142 2.33 -14.33 -4.31
CA LYS A 142 3.33 -14.55 -3.28
C LYS A 142 2.82 -14.05 -1.94
N LEU A 143 3.32 -14.61 -0.85
CA LEU A 143 2.86 -14.33 0.51
C LEU A 143 4.00 -13.75 1.36
N LEU A 144 3.77 -12.56 1.91
CA LEU A 144 4.59 -11.90 2.92
C LEU A 144 3.82 -11.86 4.24
N ILE A 145 4.47 -12.18 5.36
CA ILE A 145 3.86 -12.08 6.69
C ILE A 145 4.80 -11.36 7.67
N SER A 146 4.24 -10.78 8.73
CA SER A 146 4.96 -10.52 9.98
C SER A 146 4.60 -11.57 11.04
N VAL A 147 5.43 -11.70 12.06
CA VAL A 147 5.24 -12.70 13.11
C VAL A 147 4.82 -12.05 14.44
N ALA A 148 4.35 -12.87 15.38
CA ALA A 148 3.99 -12.42 16.71
C ALA A 148 5.25 -12.03 17.53
N ASP A 149 5.16 -10.89 18.21
CA ASP A 149 6.17 -10.38 19.16
C ASP A 149 5.50 -9.53 20.23
N CYS A 150 4.97 -10.17 21.27
CA CYS A 150 4.18 -9.50 22.30
C CYS A 150 4.42 -10.10 23.68
N GLU A 151 3.85 -9.45 24.69
CA GLU A 151 3.95 -9.87 26.10
C GLU A 151 3.52 -11.32 26.36
N GLY A 152 2.61 -11.86 25.52
CA GLY A 152 2.18 -13.26 25.60
C GLY A 152 3.20 -14.25 25.05
N LEU A 153 4.15 -13.81 24.24
CA LEU A 153 5.21 -14.64 23.68
C LEU A 153 6.47 -14.62 24.54
N HIS A 154 6.90 -13.44 24.99
CA HIS A 154 8.05 -13.24 25.87
C HIS A 154 7.99 -11.85 26.53
N HIS A 155 8.73 -11.65 27.60
CA HIS A 155 8.90 -10.34 28.21
C HIS A 155 10.06 -9.56 27.56
N ALA A 156 10.07 -8.23 27.67
CA ALA A 156 11.06 -7.37 27.02
C ALA A 156 12.53 -7.70 27.35
N ASP A 157 12.82 -8.19 28.56
CA ASP A 157 14.16 -8.61 29.01
C ASP A 157 14.56 -10.03 28.58
N GLU A 158 13.61 -10.80 28.05
CA GLU A 158 13.83 -12.12 27.47
C GLU A 158 14.04 -12.03 25.95
N PRO A 159 14.85 -12.91 25.35
CA PRO A 159 14.95 -12.96 23.89
C PRO A 159 13.67 -13.49 23.27
N TRP A 160 13.36 -13.01 22.07
CA TRP A 160 12.29 -13.57 21.24
C TRP A 160 12.49 -15.07 21.02
N ASN A 161 11.40 -15.83 20.99
CA ASN A 161 11.42 -17.26 20.72
C ASN A 161 10.54 -17.63 19.51
N PRO A 162 10.89 -18.68 18.73
CA PRO A 162 10.22 -19.00 17.46
C PRO A 162 8.90 -19.77 17.61
N SER A 163 8.43 -20.08 18.83
CA SER A 163 7.36 -21.05 19.05
C SER A 163 6.07 -20.79 18.25
N GLN A 164 5.69 -19.52 18.07
CA GLN A 164 4.55 -19.16 17.22
C GLN A 164 4.93 -19.16 15.73
N ALA A 165 6.09 -18.62 15.37
CA ALA A 165 6.56 -18.62 14.00
C ALA A 165 6.72 -20.04 13.42
N GLU A 166 7.27 -20.98 14.21
CA GLU A 166 7.39 -22.38 13.80
C GLU A 166 6.06 -22.98 13.34
N GLN A 167 4.97 -22.69 14.04
CA GLN A 167 3.64 -23.24 13.72
C GLN A 167 3.14 -22.72 12.36
N ILE A 168 3.18 -21.42 12.11
CA ILE A 168 2.65 -20.84 10.89
C ILE A 168 3.50 -21.19 9.67
N PHE A 169 4.82 -21.23 9.81
CA PHE A 169 5.73 -21.67 8.74
C PHE A 169 5.59 -23.16 8.43
N ALA A 170 5.52 -24.01 9.47
CA ALA A 170 5.36 -25.46 9.29
C ALA A 170 4.03 -25.79 8.61
N LEU A 171 2.92 -25.21 9.06
CA LEU A 171 1.60 -25.42 8.45
C LEU A 171 1.57 -24.95 6.99
N SER A 172 2.17 -23.80 6.70
CA SER A 172 2.22 -23.27 5.33
C SER A 172 2.99 -24.20 4.38
N LYS A 173 4.13 -24.71 4.84
CA LYS A 173 4.95 -25.68 4.10
C LYS A 173 4.21 -27.01 3.90
N GLU A 174 3.57 -27.54 4.95
CA GLU A 174 2.77 -28.79 4.89
C GLU A 174 1.62 -28.66 3.89
N TYR A 175 0.93 -27.52 3.88
CA TYR A 175 -0.17 -27.27 2.94
C TYR A 175 0.27 -27.10 1.49
N GLY A 176 1.56 -26.93 1.25
CA GLY A 176 2.12 -26.74 -0.09
C GLY A 176 1.95 -25.33 -0.64
N LYS A 177 1.88 -24.33 0.26
CA LYS A 177 2.04 -22.91 -0.01
C LYS A 177 2.94 -22.33 1.06
N ALA A 178 4.24 -22.36 0.80
CA ALA A 178 5.22 -21.77 1.70
C ALA A 178 5.04 -20.24 1.78
N ILE A 179 5.47 -19.66 2.87
CA ILE A 179 5.64 -18.21 3.03
C ILE A 179 6.82 -17.81 2.14
N ASP A 180 6.60 -16.81 1.27
CA ASP A 180 7.57 -16.43 0.24
C ASP A 180 8.54 -15.35 0.74
N ALA A 181 8.16 -14.57 1.77
CA ALA A 181 9.01 -13.61 2.48
C ALA A 181 8.45 -13.35 3.88
N ALA A 182 9.28 -12.87 4.81
CA ALA A 182 8.85 -12.55 6.16
C ALA A 182 9.43 -11.25 6.69
N GLU A 183 8.61 -10.53 7.44
CA GLU A 183 8.95 -9.39 8.29
C GLU A 183 9.01 -9.85 9.75
N PHE A 184 9.72 -9.12 10.62
CA PHE A 184 9.68 -9.40 12.05
C PHE A 184 8.43 -8.80 12.68
N VAL A 185 8.38 -7.49 12.86
CA VAL A 185 7.30 -6.76 13.51
C VAL A 185 6.77 -5.66 12.60
N ASN A 186 5.45 -5.46 12.60
CA ASN A 186 4.82 -4.32 11.93
C ASN A 186 5.16 -3.01 12.66
N GLU A 187 5.69 -2.01 11.93
CA GLU A 187 5.94 -0.64 12.42
C GLU A 187 6.72 -0.57 13.74
N PRO A 188 7.90 -1.20 13.84
CA PRO A 188 8.65 -1.28 15.10
C PRO A 188 9.07 0.07 15.66
N ASN A 189 9.06 1.15 14.87
CA ASN A 189 9.30 2.51 15.36
C ASN A 189 8.41 2.89 16.54
N LEU A 190 7.19 2.35 16.57
CA LEU A 190 6.19 2.64 17.60
C LEU A 190 6.30 1.75 18.84
N LEU A 191 7.19 0.73 18.84
CA LEU A 191 7.48 -0.19 19.96
C LEU A 191 6.19 -0.75 20.60
N ALA A 192 5.93 -0.40 21.86
CA ALA A 192 4.77 -0.89 22.61
C ALA A 192 3.43 -0.57 21.94
N MET A 193 3.32 0.50 21.13
CA MET A 193 2.11 0.81 20.36
C MET A 193 1.93 -0.12 19.18
N SER A 194 3.01 -0.67 18.62
CA SER A 194 2.97 -1.74 17.63
C SER A 194 2.63 -3.11 18.21
N GLY A 195 2.44 -3.19 19.53
CA GLY A 195 2.06 -4.42 20.22
C GLY A 195 3.22 -5.19 20.85
N CYS A 196 4.46 -4.72 20.69
CA CYS A 196 5.65 -5.33 21.33
C CYS A 196 5.52 -5.40 22.84
N PRO A 197 6.36 -6.21 23.54
CA PRO A 197 6.34 -6.36 24.99
C PRO A 197 6.44 -5.03 25.73
N LYS A 198 5.87 -4.95 26.92
CA LYS A 198 5.87 -3.74 27.73
C LYS A 198 7.29 -3.32 28.09
N GLY A 199 7.62 -2.05 27.81
CA GLY A 199 8.96 -1.49 28.05
C GLY A 199 10.01 -1.87 27.00
N TYR A 200 9.58 -2.47 25.88
CA TYR A 200 10.45 -2.83 24.77
C TYR A 200 11.18 -1.60 24.21
N THR A 201 12.45 -1.76 23.94
CA THR A 201 13.34 -0.71 23.43
C THR A 201 13.85 -1.06 22.03
N ALA A 202 14.41 -0.07 21.31
CA ALA A 202 15.04 -0.31 20.02
C ALA A 202 16.20 -1.32 20.10
N GLU A 203 16.97 -1.33 21.20
CA GLU A 203 18.07 -2.28 21.41
C GLU A 203 17.55 -3.72 21.53
N GLN A 204 16.43 -3.91 22.23
CA GLN A 204 15.77 -5.21 22.35
C GLN A 204 15.17 -5.65 21.02
N TYR A 205 14.56 -4.72 20.28
CA TYR A 205 14.09 -5.00 18.93
C TYR A 205 15.23 -5.48 18.01
N VAL A 206 16.38 -4.81 18.01
CA VAL A 206 17.54 -5.21 17.19
C VAL A 206 18.03 -6.62 17.59
N ARG A 207 18.12 -6.91 18.90
CA ARG A 207 18.46 -8.26 19.40
C ARG A 207 17.52 -9.32 18.83
N ASP A 208 16.24 -9.07 18.91
CA ASP A 208 15.20 -10.04 18.56
C ASP A 208 15.02 -10.18 17.04
N GLN A 209 15.15 -9.07 16.31
CA GLN A 209 15.23 -9.11 14.84
C GLN A 209 16.40 -9.98 14.36
N ASP A 210 17.59 -9.84 14.96
CA ASP A 210 18.74 -10.67 14.63
C ASP A 210 18.49 -12.16 14.93
N ILE A 211 17.79 -12.47 16.03
CA ILE A 211 17.40 -13.85 16.37
C ILE A 211 16.43 -14.39 15.31
N PHE A 212 15.42 -13.60 14.94
CA PHE A 212 14.44 -14.00 13.93
C PHE A 212 15.09 -14.23 12.56
N ILE A 213 15.98 -13.33 12.11
CA ILE A 213 16.67 -13.47 10.81
C ILE A 213 17.49 -14.76 10.78
N ARG A 214 18.28 -15.05 11.83
CA ARG A 214 19.04 -16.31 11.92
C ARG A 214 18.13 -17.53 11.87
N TRP A 215 17.07 -17.54 12.69
CA TRP A 215 16.11 -18.62 12.69
C TRP A 215 15.46 -18.83 11.32
N LEU A 216 15.09 -17.74 10.65
CA LEU A 216 14.48 -17.76 9.33
C LEU A 216 15.43 -18.40 8.30
N HIS A 217 16.66 -17.90 8.20
CA HIS A 217 17.63 -18.40 7.23
C HIS A 217 18.09 -19.83 7.49
N GLU A 218 18.18 -20.25 8.76
CA GLU A 218 18.52 -21.63 9.13
C GLU A 218 17.42 -22.64 8.77
N ASN A 219 16.16 -22.27 8.90
CA ASN A 219 15.02 -23.17 8.72
C ASN A 219 14.32 -23.02 7.36
N TYR A 220 14.36 -21.82 6.77
CA TYR A 220 13.68 -21.43 5.53
C TYR A 220 14.60 -20.58 4.64
N PRO A 221 15.71 -21.12 4.13
CA PRO A 221 16.78 -20.36 3.44
C PRO A 221 16.30 -19.66 2.15
N ASP A 222 15.20 -20.10 1.56
CA ASP A 222 14.61 -19.51 0.36
C ASP A 222 13.59 -18.37 0.70
N CYS A 223 13.35 -18.08 1.99
CA CYS A 223 12.43 -17.04 2.45
C CYS A 223 13.24 -15.80 2.87
N PRO A 224 13.29 -14.76 2.04
CA PRO A 224 14.02 -13.54 2.37
C PRO A 224 13.39 -12.80 3.54
N PHE A 225 14.24 -12.18 4.34
CA PHE A 225 13.82 -11.24 5.38
C PHE A 225 13.62 -9.83 4.81
N VAL A 226 12.45 -9.26 5.10
CA VAL A 226 12.04 -7.92 4.67
C VAL A 226 11.95 -7.02 5.90
N GLY A 227 12.70 -5.94 5.93
CA GLY A 227 12.72 -5.08 7.10
C GLY A 227 13.42 -3.72 6.87
N PRO A 228 13.37 -2.84 7.84
CA PRO A 228 12.75 -2.96 9.16
C PRO A 228 11.26 -2.53 9.24
N CYS A 229 10.53 -2.37 8.16
CA CYS A 229 9.14 -1.87 8.10
C CYS A 229 8.99 -0.50 8.78
N SER A 230 9.96 0.38 8.52
CA SER A 230 10.08 1.67 9.20
C SER A 230 8.97 2.64 8.78
N THR A 231 8.36 3.29 9.76
CA THR A 231 7.39 4.40 9.56
C THR A 231 8.04 5.77 9.64
N GLU A 232 9.38 5.85 9.67
CA GLU A 232 10.08 7.12 9.75
C GLU A 232 9.76 7.99 8.52
N GLY A 233 9.26 9.21 8.78
CA GLY A 233 8.97 10.18 7.75
C GLY A 233 10.09 11.20 7.56
N VAL A 234 9.98 11.99 6.49
CA VAL A 234 10.86 13.15 6.27
C VAL A 234 10.48 14.24 7.26
N LEU A 235 11.25 14.34 8.35
CA LEU A 235 11.08 15.40 9.34
C LEU A 235 11.39 16.77 8.69
N LYS A 236 10.38 17.63 8.64
CA LYS A 236 10.57 19.02 8.24
C LYS A 236 11.12 19.85 9.40
N LYS A 237 11.90 20.90 9.04
CA LYS A 237 12.39 21.89 9.99
C LYS A 237 11.21 22.61 10.66
N HIS A 238 11.43 23.09 11.86
CA HIS A 238 10.45 23.77 12.72
C HIS A 238 9.51 24.71 11.94
N GLY A 239 8.21 24.44 11.96
CA GLY A 239 7.17 25.25 11.29
C GLY A 239 6.68 24.74 9.95
N GLU A 240 7.28 23.69 9.38
CA GLU A 240 6.82 23.04 8.16
C GLU A 240 6.03 21.76 8.52
N LYS A 241 5.00 21.42 7.72
CA LYS A 241 4.27 20.16 7.89
C LYS A 241 5.22 18.98 7.62
N ALA A 242 5.19 17.94 8.46
CA ALA A 242 5.82 16.67 8.16
C ALA A 242 5.30 16.14 6.82
N GLN A 243 6.18 15.60 6.00
CA GLN A 243 5.79 14.96 4.75
C GLN A 243 5.85 13.46 4.95
N GLY A 244 4.70 12.82 4.82
CA GLY A 244 4.59 11.40 5.04
C GLY A 244 4.91 11.03 6.48
N GLY A 245 4.29 10.08 6.97
CA GLY A 245 4.41 9.70 8.34
C GLY A 245 3.03 9.74 8.96
N GLY A 246 2.59 8.63 9.39
CA GLY A 246 1.38 8.48 10.17
C GLY A 246 1.59 9.03 11.58
N VAL A 247 1.01 8.35 12.52
CA VAL A 247 1.05 8.60 13.97
C VAL A 247 2.45 8.87 14.53
N GLY A 248 3.47 8.40 13.82
CA GLY A 248 4.86 8.49 14.24
C GLY A 248 5.45 9.88 14.41
N ASP A 249 4.96 10.88 13.70
CA ASP A 249 5.48 12.25 13.85
C ASP A 249 5.03 12.93 15.15
N ILE A 250 4.16 12.28 15.92
CA ILE A 250 3.52 12.85 17.12
C ILE A 250 3.92 12.13 18.39
N LEU A 251 4.22 10.86 18.26
CA LEU A 251 4.55 9.98 19.36
C LEU A 251 6.06 9.75 19.42
N PRO A 252 6.61 9.54 20.61
CA PRO A 252 8.00 9.10 20.72
C PRO A 252 8.20 7.84 19.88
N GLN A 253 9.01 7.95 18.82
CA GLN A 253 9.36 6.83 17.95
C GLN A 253 10.86 6.69 17.85
N CYS A 254 11.26 5.43 17.57
CA CYS A 254 12.62 5.15 17.17
C CYS A 254 12.82 5.51 15.70
N SER A 255 13.96 6.08 15.37
CA SER A 255 14.35 6.27 13.96
C SER A 255 14.69 4.93 13.32
N THR A 256 14.77 4.90 11.99
CA THR A 256 15.31 3.74 11.26
C THR A 256 16.74 3.41 11.72
N ASP A 257 17.53 4.45 11.99
CA ASP A 257 18.90 4.26 12.48
C ASP A 257 18.93 3.60 13.86
N ASP A 258 17.99 3.93 14.75
CA ASP A 258 17.88 3.25 16.05
C ASP A 258 17.48 1.77 15.90
N LEU A 259 16.55 1.47 14.99
CA LEU A 259 16.10 0.10 14.69
C LEU A 259 17.17 -0.77 14.03
N MET A 260 18.21 -0.17 13.47
CA MET A 260 19.29 -0.88 12.79
C MET A 260 20.62 -0.79 13.54
N LYS A 261 20.65 -0.05 14.67
CA LYS A 261 21.89 0.21 15.42
C LYS A 261 22.43 -1.05 16.08
N GLY A 262 23.55 -1.52 15.58
CA GLY A 262 24.23 -2.71 16.16
C GLY A 262 23.70 -4.04 15.63
N ALA A 263 22.78 -4.04 14.65
CA ALA A 263 22.32 -5.25 13.99
C ALA A 263 23.50 -6.06 13.43
N GLN A 264 23.50 -7.36 13.68
CA GLN A 264 24.54 -8.30 13.23
C GLN A 264 24.10 -9.01 11.93
N GLU A 265 22.80 -9.18 11.75
CA GLU A 265 22.23 -9.80 10.55
C GLU A 265 21.89 -8.72 9.51
N LYS A 266 21.83 -9.15 8.24
CA LYS A 266 21.55 -8.28 7.11
C LYS A 266 20.10 -8.40 6.66
N LEU A 267 19.55 -7.29 6.20
CA LEU A 267 18.29 -7.30 5.48
C LEU A 267 18.51 -7.88 4.07
N ASP A 268 17.61 -8.75 3.61
CA ASP A 268 17.57 -9.20 2.21
C ASP A 268 16.84 -8.17 1.34
N VAL A 269 15.81 -7.54 1.92
CA VAL A 269 15.03 -6.47 1.31
C VAL A 269 14.83 -5.36 2.33
N TYR A 270 15.06 -4.13 1.92
CA TYR A 270 14.74 -2.97 2.76
C TYR A 270 13.27 -2.61 2.61
N SER A 271 12.57 -2.33 3.73
CA SER A 271 11.16 -1.95 3.70
C SER A 271 10.82 -0.76 4.59
N TYR A 272 9.77 -0.05 4.17
CA TYR A 272 9.20 1.07 4.92
C TYR A 272 7.69 1.18 4.67
N HIS A 273 7.02 1.95 5.52
CA HIS A 273 5.62 2.33 5.38
C HIS A 273 5.49 3.84 5.22
N TYR A 274 4.52 4.29 4.45
CA TYR A 274 4.15 5.70 4.48
C TYR A 274 2.69 5.89 4.08
N TYR A 275 2.14 6.98 4.59
CA TYR A 275 0.88 7.57 4.17
C TYR A 275 1.11 9.04 3.86
N ASN A 276 0.30 9.63 2.99
CA ASN A 276 0.42 11.07 2.73
C ASN A 276 0.10 11.91 3.97
N GLY A 277 -0.73 11.36 4.88
CA GLY A 277 -1.08 11.98 6.15
C GLY A 277 -1.93 11.06 7.01
N VAL A 278 -2.75 11.64 7.88
CA VAL A 278 -3.75 10.93 8.69
C VAL A 278 -5.15 11.24 8.20
N SER A 279 -6.07 10.29 8.37
CA SER A 279 -7.45 10.42 7.93
C SER A 279 -8.23 11.53 8.67
N GLU A 280 -9.32 11.99 8.09
CA GLU A 280 -10.25 12.94 8.71
C GLU A 280 -10.76 12.47 10.09
N ARG A 281 -10.79 11.14 10.33
CA ARG A 281 -11.10 10.55 11.66
C ARG A 281 -10.15 11.01 12.75
N LEU A 282 -8.89 11.21 12.42
CA LEU A 282 -7.81 11.58 13.33
C LEU A 282 -7.53 13.09 13.32
N GLU A 283 -8.10 13.85 12.40
CA GLU A 283 -7.93 15.32 12.34
C GLU A 283 -8.22 16.01 13.68
N PRO A 284 -9.24 15.63 14.47
CA PRO A 284 -9.52 16.30 15.74
C PRO A 284 -8.37 16.27 16.76
N VAL A 285 -7.48 15.27 16.64
CA VAL A 285 -6.32 15.09 17.53
C VAL A 285 -4.99 15.33 16.83
N MET A 286 -4.97 15.30 15.49
CA MET A 286 -3.76 15.45 14.67
C MET A 286 -4.01 16.38 13.46
N PRO A 287 -4.50 17.60 13.68
CA PRO A 287 -4.90 18.49 12.57
C PRO A 287 -3.75 18.89 11.65
N PHE A 288 -2.52 18.87 12.16
CA PHE A 288 -1.31 19.22 11.39
C PHE A 288 -0.86 18.11 10.42
N ALA A 289 -1.27 16.86 10.64
CA ALA A 289 -0.95 15.72 9.80
C ALA A 289 -2.06 15.38 8.79
N HIS A 290 -3.23 16.03 8.90
CA HIS A 290 -4.35 15.81 8.00
C HIS A 290 -4.28 16.75 6.79
N TRP A 291 -4.54 16.21 5.60
CA TRP A 291 -4.73 16.97 4.37
C TRP A 291 -6.22 17.21 4.12
N LYS A 292 -6.55 18.38 3.62
CA LYS A 292 -7.91 18.65 3.13
C LYS A 292 -8.08 18.17 1.70
N ALA A 293 -9.28 17.73 1.33
CA ALA A 293 -9.59 17.21 -0.01
C ALA A 293 -9.21 18.15 -1.16
N ASP A 294 -9.33 19.47 -0.95
CA ASP A 294 -8.92 20.50 -1.93
C ASP A 294 -7.41 20.59 -2.13
N LYS A 295 -6.62 19.86 -1.33
CA LYS A 295 -5.16 19.75 -1.44
C LYS A 295 -4.71 18.41 -2.02
N ALA A 296 -5.56 17.39 -2.05
CA ALA A 296 -5.19 16.02 -2.42
C ALA A 296 -4.78 15.82 -3.89
N HIS A 297 -4.84 16.87 -4.72
CA HIS A 297 -4.35 16.88 -6.11
C HIS A 297 -3.14 17.81 -6.34
N THR A 298 -2.72 18.56 -5.30
CA THR A 298 -1.64 19.56 -5.43
C THR A 298 -0.27 18.91 -5.54
N GLU A 299 0.69 19.65 -6.10
CA GLU A 299 2.10 19.23 -6.18
C GLU A 299 2.68 18.87 -4.81
N GLU A 300 2.33 19.64 -3.78
CA GLU A 300 2.81 19.39 -2.42
C GLU A 300 2.34 18.03 -1.90
N TYR A 301 1.07 17.70 -2.12
CA TYR A 301 0.50 16.40 -1.73
C TYR A 301 1.07 15.24 -2.55
N LEU A 302 1.15 15.39 -3.87
CA LEU A 302 1.64 14.34 -4.76
C LEU A 302 3.15 14.08 -4.60
N ALA A 303 3.92 15.09 -4.21
CA ALA A 303 5.36 14.96 -3.97
C ALA A 303 5.72 14.09 -2.76
N VAL A 304 4.77 13.83 -1.84
CA VAL A 304 5.03 13.01 -0.63
C VAL A 304 5.60 11.65 -1.01
N ALA A 305 4.98 10.95 -1.96
CA ALA A 305 5.44 9.62 -2.40
C ALA A 305 6.90 9.63 -2.87
N SER A 306 7.28 10.57 -3.74
CA SER A 306 8.65 10.66 -4.27
C SER A 306 9.66 11.07 -3.21
N ASN A 307 9.28 11.94 -2.29
CA ASN A 307 10.15 12.38 -1.20
C ASN A 307 10.43 11.26 -0.21
N MET A 308 9.41 10.47 0.12
CA MET A 308 9.55 9.28 0.97
C MET A 308 10.41 8.22 0.29
N ALA A 309 10.17 7.95 -1.01
CA ALA A 309 10.99 7.00 -1.75
C ALA A 309 12.47 7.41 -1.79
N LYS A 310 12.78 8.69 -2.00
CA LYS A 310 14.17 9.20 -1.98
C LYS A 310 14.82 9.09 -0.60
N PHE A 311 14.09 9.49 0.46
CA PHE A 311 14.57 9.39 1.84
C PHE A 311 14.90 7.93 2.21
N HIS A 312 13.99 7.00 1.93
CA HIS A 312 14.21 5.60 2.24
C HIS A 312 15.21 4.92 1.30
N ALA A 313 15.41 5.42 0.07
CA ALA A 313 16.48 4.93 -0.80
C ALA A 313 17.86 5.20 -0.20
N GLU A 314 18.07 6.36 0.45
CA GLU A 314 19.31 6.66 1.18
C GLU A 314 19.51 5.69 2.36
N LYS A 315 18.45 5.38 3.11
CA LYS A 315 18.49 4.40 4.20
C LYS A 315 18.75 2.98 3.69
N ARG A 316 18.08 2.58 2.58
CA ARG A 316 18.32 1.31 1.91
C ARG A 316 19.79 1.15 1.52
N ASP A 317 20.40 2.19 0.96
CA ASP A 317 21.81 2.15 0.52
C ASP A 317 22.79 1.96 1.69
N ILE A 318 22.38 2.36 2.92
CA ILE A 318 23.15 2.11 4.15
C ILE A 318 22.93 0.68 4.66
N TYR A 319 21.67 0.25 4.82
CA TYR A 319 21.31 -0.97 5.56
C TYR A 319 21.09 -2.21 4.69
N CYS A 320 20.82 -2.01 3.39
CA CYS A 320 20.62 -3.09 2.41
C CYS A 320 21.20 -2.69 1.04
N PRO A 321 22.53 -2.43 0.96
CA PRO A 321 23.14 -1.89 -0.25
C PRO A 321 22.96 -2.81 -1.45
N GLY A 322 22.39 -2.27 -2.53
CA GLY A 322 22.08 -3.00 -3.75
C GLY A 322 20.81 -3.85 -3.70
N GLY A 323 20.13 -3.94 -2.55
CA GLY A 323 18.87 -4.63 -2.38
C GLY A 323 17.68 -3.90 -3.01
N GLU A 324 16.56 -4.59 -3.13
CA GLU A 324 15.28 -3.97 -3.45
C GLU A 324 14.77 -3.12 -2.28
N MET A 325 13.88 -2.20 -2.57
CA MET A 325 13.18 -1.39 -1.57
C MET A 325 11.68 -1.61 -1.73
N TRP A 326 11.03 -2.11 -0.68
CA TRP A 326 9.60 -2.37 -0.69
C TRP A 326 8.86 -1.39 0.21
N VAL A 327 7.75 -0.85 -0.30
CA VAL A 327 6.78 -0.13 0.51
C VAL A 327 5.77 -1.15 0.99
N THR A 328 5.98 -1.69 2.19
CA THR A 328 5.17 -2.81 2.66
C THR A 328 3.81 -2.38 3.21
N GLU A 329 3.59 -1.07 3.35
CA GLU A 329 2.28 -0.49 3.63
C GLU A 329 2.21 0.95 3.12
N ALA A 330 1.21 1.27 2.29
CA ALA A 330 0.99 2.61 1.77
C ALA A 330 -0.49 2.90 1.52
N GLY A 331 -0.85 4.16 1.61
CA GLY A 331 -2.19 4.65 1.29
C GLY A 331 -2.26 6.19 1.29
N ASP A 332 -3.45 6.71 1.08
CA ASP A 332 -3.71 8.15 1.11
C ASP A 332 -3.59 8.71 2.53
N ALA A 333 -4.12 7.97 3.52
CA ALA A 333 -4.11 8.41 4.91
C ALA A 333 -4.12 7.23 5.88
N GLY A 334 -3.20 7.26 6.86
CA GLY A 334 -3.23 6.36 8.00
C GLY A 334 -4.51 6.56 8.82
N GLY A 335 -5.06 5.47 9.37
CA GLY A 335 -6.34 5.54 10.07
C GLY A 335 -7.55 5.21 9.17
N GLY A 336 -7.38 4.28 8.24
CA GLY A 336 -8.46 3.72 7.43
C GLY A 336 -8.78 4.48 6.15
N GLY A 337 -7.92 5.38 5.72
CA GLY A 337 -8.12 6.23 4.55
C GLY A 337 -8.96 7.47 4.85
N ASP A 338 -8.89 8.43 3.98
CA ASP A 338 -9.65 9.68 4.06
C ASP A 338 -11.04 9.55 3.41
N THR A 339 -11.89 10.56 3.55
CA THR A 339 -13.22 10.59 2.94
C THR A 339 -13.18 10.53 1.40
N TRP A 340 -12.06 10.84 0.79
CA TRP A 340 -11.86 10.72 -0.68
C TRP A 340 -11.09 9.48 -1.13
N ALA A 341 -10.58 8.65 -0.22
CA ALA A 341 -9.78 7.46 -0.54
C ALA A 341 -10.47 6.51 -1.55
N SER A 342 -11.79 6.37 -1.43
CA SER A 342 -12.61 5.51 -2.31
C SER A 342 -13.13 6.21 -3.57
N THR A 343 -12.57 7.38 -3.94
CA THR A 343 -13.07 8.22 -5.04
C THR A 343 -12.02 8.45 -6.11
N TYR A 344 -12.43 9.05 -7.23
CA TYR A 344 -11.51 9.40 -8.32
C TYR A 344 -10.37 10.33 -7.87
N LEU A 345 -10.56 11.13 -6.82
CA LEU A 345 -9.53 12.05 -6.33
C LEU A 345 -8.25 11.30 -5.89
N ASP A 346 -8.36 10.10 -5.30
CA ASP A 346 -7.17 9.34 -4.89
C ASP A 346 -6.46 8.63 -6.06
N VAL A 347 -7.06 8.57 -7.24
CA VAL A 347 -6.42 8.00 -8.43
C VAL A 347 -5.15 8.76 -8.81
N PHE A 348 -5.14 10.10 -8.62
CA PHE A 348 -3.95 10.93 -8.86
C PHE A 348 -2.77 10.49 -8.00
N ARG A 349 -3.01 10.32 -6.68
CA ARG A 349 -1.99 9.86 -5.75
C ARG A 349 -1.53 8.44 -6.09
N THR A 350 -2.48 7.52 -6.28
CA THR A 350 -2.18 6.10 -6.55
C THR A 350 -1.30 5.93 -7.79
N LEU A 351 -1.65 6.57 -8.90
CA LEU A 351 -0.86 6.48 -10.13
C LEU A 351 0.46 7.25 -10.05
N ASN A 352 0.46 8.41 -9.37
CA ASN A 352 1.69 9.17 -9.16
C ASN A 352 2.67 8.42 -8.24
N GLU A 353 2.18 7.71 -7.23
CA GLU A 353 2.98 6.86 -6.36
C GLU A 353 3.71 5.79 -7.17
N LEU A 354 2.97 5.01 -7.97
CA LEU A 354 3.56 3.96 -8.83
C LEU A 354 4.63 4.52 -9.76
N GLY A 355 4.34 5.63 -10.44
CA GLY A 355 5.26 6.26 -11.37
C GLY A 355 6.49 6.83 -10.68
N SER A 356 6.32 7.62 -9.63
CA SER A 356 7.42 8.27 -8.93
C SER A 356 8.33 7.29 -8.19
N PHE A 357 7.76 6.27 -7.55
CA PHE A 357 8.52 5.20 -6.92
C PHE A 357 9.36 4.43 -7.95
N SER A 358 8.75 4.05 -9.09
CA SER A 358 9.43 3.34 -10.15
C SER A 358 10.63 4.11 -10.71
N VAL A 359 10.56 5.44 -10.78
CA VAL A 359 11.70 6.28 -11.22
C VAL A 359 12.83 6.28 -10.19
N VAL A 360 12.51 6.28 -8.89
CA VAL A 360 13.52 6.35 -7.81
C VAL A 360 14.20 5.00 -7.60
N THR A 361 13.45 3.90 -7.64
CA THR A 361 13.97 2.59 -7.26
C THR A 361 13.18 1.45 -7.89
N ARG A 362 13.72 0.24 -7.72
CA ARG A 362 13.00 -1.01 -8.01
C ARG A 362 12.48 -1.61 -6.72
N GLY A 363 11.31 -2.22 -6.77
CA GLY A 363 10.69 -2.88 -5.63
C GLY A 363 9.21 -3.08 -5.81
N ILE A 364 8.49 -3.12 -4.71
CA ILE A 364 7.08 -3.46 -4.62
C ILE A 364 6.38 -2.44 -3.74
N ILE A 365 5.14 -2.11 -4.07
CA ILE A 365 4.25 -1.28 -3.25
C ILE A 365 3.06 -2.13 -2.84
N PHE A 366 2.87 -2.28 -1.54
CA PHE A 366 1.72 -2.94 -0.95
C PHE A 366 0.70 -1.88 -0.52
N HIS A 367 -0.32 -1.73 -1.34
CA HIS A 367 -1.42 -0.83 -1.02
C HIS A 367 -2.22 -1.34 0.18
N ASN A 368 -2.52 -0.50 1.11
CA ASN A 368 -3.36 -0.82 2.26
C ASN A 368 -4.81 -0.37 1.97
N THR A 369 -5.70 -1.30 1.64
CA THR A 369 -5.66 -2.76 1.56
C THR A 369 -6.30 -3.31 0.29
N LEU A 370 -6.46 -4.64 0.17
CA LEU A 370 -7.26 -5.21 -0.91
C LEU A 370 -8.75 -4.84 -0.73
N ALA A 371 -9.34 -5.07 0.45
CA ALA A 371 -10.80 -4.97 0.64
C ALA A 371 -11.25 -4.52 2.04
N SER A 372 -10.48 -3.69 2.74
CA SER A 372 -10.92 -3.15 4.02
C SER A 372 -10.93 -1.63 4.06
N SER A 373 -11.74 -1.08 4.97
CA SER A 373 -11.89 0.35 5.22
C SER A 373 -12.15 1.18 3.96
N ASP A 374 -11.83 2.49 3.98
CA ASP A 374 -12.10 3.36 2.83
C ASP A 374 -10.98 3.38 1.80
N TYR A 375 -9.74 3.08 2.16
CA TYR A 375 -8.60 3.04 1.26
C TYR A 375 -8.50 1.76 0.41
N GLY A 376 -9.21 0.66 0.75
CA GLY A 376 -9.14 -0.60 0.00
C GLY A 376 -9.47 -0.46 -1.49
N TYR A 377 -8.84 -1.26 -2.33
CA TYR A 377 -9.16 -1.33 -3.76
C TYR A 377 -10.61 -1.78 -4.01
N LEU A 378 -11.12 -2.63 -3.16
CA LEU A 378 -12.48 -3.15 -3.19
C LEU A 378 -13.26 -2.68 -1.97
N LYS A 379 -14.55 -2.49 -2.13
CA LYS A 379 -15.45 -2.16 -1.03
C LYS A 379 -15.57 -3.37 -0.08
N PRO A 380 -15.44 -3.19 1.23
CA PRO A 380 -15.61 -4.29 2.19
C PRO A 380 -16.92 -5.05 1.98
N GLU A 381 -16.92 -6.35 2.30
CA GLU A 381 -18.06 -7.28 2.30
C GLU A 381 -18.66 -7.55 0.90
N VAL A 382 -18.84 -6.54 0.07
CA VAL A 382 -19.45 -6.67 -1.26
C VAL A 382 -18.45 -6.77 -2.39
N PHE A 383 -17.19 -6.42 -2.16
CA PHE A 383 -16.06 -6.49 -3.08
C PHE A 383 -16.29 -5.75 -4.41
N ASP A 384 -17.06 -4.66 -4.40
CA ASP A 384 -17.19 -3.80 -5.57
C ASP A 384 -15.89 -3.01 -5.80
N PRO A 385 -15.36 -2.96 -7.04
CA PRO A 385 -14.15 -2.24 -7.33
C PRO A 385 -14.35 -0.73 -7.23
N ARG A 386 -13.36 -0.07 -6.63
CA ARG A 386 -13.26 1.38 -6.51
C ARG A 386 -12.42 1.97 -7.64
N PRO A 387 -12.37 3.29 -7.84
CA PRO A 387 -11.56 3.91 -8.88
C PRO A 387 -10.08 3.46 -8.87
N ASN A 388 -9.46 3.33 -7.70
CA ASN A 388 -8.08 2.87 -7.57
C ASN A 388 -7.86 1.45 -8.09
N TYR A 389 -8.83 0.56 -7.95
CA TYR A 389 -8.76 -0.78 -8.53
C TYR A 389 -8.56 -0.72 -10.06
N PHE A 390 -9.37 0.08 -10.75
CA PHE A 390 -9.25 0.20 -12.20
C PHE A 390 -7.98 0.95 -12.62
N ALA A 391 -7.51 1.89 -11.81
CA ALA A 391 -6.27 2.60 -12.06
C ALA A 391 -5.07 1.64 -12.06
N VAL A 392 -4.95 0.79 -11.05
CA VAL A 392 -3.85 -0.19 -10.95
C VAL A 392 -4.01 -1.35 -11.93
N LEU A 393 -5.25 -1.73 -12.27
CA LEU A 393 -5.54 -2.69 -13.34
C LEU A 393 -4.99 -2.20 -14.68
N LEU A 394 -5.23 -0.93 -15.04
CA LEU A 394 -4.70 -0.33 -16.27
C LEU A 394 -3.18 -0.17 -16.22
N TRP A 395 -2.63 0.22 -15.06
CA TRP A 395 -1.18 0.25 -14.90
C TRP A 395 -0.56 -1.12 -15.26
N ASN A 396 -1.02 -2.20 -14.65
CA ASN A 396 -0.48 -3.53 -14.89
C ASN A 396 -0.71 -4.04 -16.32
N ARG A 397 -1.79 -3.62 -16.98
CA ARG A 397 -2.09 -4.01 -18.36
C ARG A 397 -1.29 -3.24 -19.41
N LEU A 398 -0.79 -2.05 -19.07
CA LEU A 398 -0.21 -1.13 -20.05
C LEU A 398 1.27 -0.83 -19.80
N MET A 399 1.66 -0.64 -18.52
CA MET A 399 3.01 -0.25 -18.12
C MET A 399 3.86 -1.50 -17.87
N GLY A 400 4.86 -1.74 -18.69
CA GLY A 400 5.78 -2.87 -18.54
C GLY A 400 6.88 -2.59 -17.50
N THR A 401 7.75 -3.57 -17.30
CA THR A 401 8.74 -3.54 -16.21
C THR A 401 9.96 -2.67 -16.49
N THR A 402 10.34 -2.42 -17.74
CA THR A 402 11.48 -1.52 -18.02
C THR A 402 11.06 -0.07 -17.81
N VAL A 403 11.73 0.61 -16.91
CA VAL A 403 11.46 2.01 -16.53
C VAL A 403 12.41 2.94 -17.26
N TYR A 404 11.90 4.03 -17.80
CA TYR A 404 12.67 5.05 -18.51
C TYR A 404 12.54 6.42 -17.84
N ASP A 405 13.58 7.22 -17.99
CA ASP A 405 13.51 8.65 -17.73
C ASP A 405 12.67 9.30 -18.83
N ALA A 406 11.52 9.84 -18.44
CA ALA A 406 10.61 10.48 -19.38
C ALA A 406 11.15 11.79 -19.97
N ALA A 407 12.26 12.30 -19.42
CA ALA A 407 12.89 13.57 -19.78
C ALA A 407 11.96 14.81 -19.65
N GLU A 408 10.88 14.67 -18.90
CA GLU A 408 9.94 15.74 -18.60
C GLU A 408 9.97 16.06 -17.09
N PRO A 409 10.19 17.34 -16.72
CA PRO A 409 10.15 17.73 -15.32
C PRO A 409 8.73 17.62 -14.77
N VAL A 410 8.60 17.02 -13.57
CA VAL A 410 7.33 16.94 -12.85
C VAL A 410 6.86 18.34 -12.48
N ARG A 411 5.62 18.67 -12.82
CA ARG A 411 4.98 19.94 -12.53
C ARG A 411 3.46 19.83 -12.60
N GLU A 412 2.74 20.78 -12.05
CA GLU A 412 1.29 20.83 -12.17
C GLU A 412 0.85 20.69 -13.63
N GLY A 413 -0.06 19.78 -13.87
CA GLY A 413 -0.57 19.43 -15.20
C GLY A 413 0.30 18.43 -15.98
N ALA A 414 1.50 18.12 -15.55
CA ALA A 414 2.41 17.24 -16.30
C ALA A 414 3.31 16.37 -15.40
N HIS A 415 2.75 15.30 -14.83
CA HIS A 415 3.55 14.19 -14.29
C HIS A 415 3.62 13.12 -15.38
N VAL A 416 4.81 12.88 -15.92
CA VAL A 416 5.01 11.97 -17.05
C VAL A 416 5.90 10.81 -16.63
N TYR A 417 5.40 9.59 -16.80
CA TYR A 417 6.13 8.35 -16.52
C TYR A 417 6.18 7.49 -17.77
N ALA A 418 7.33 6.87 -18.04
CA ALA A 418 7.57 6.11 -19.26
C ALA A 418 8.10 4.71 -18.95
N HIS A 419 7.46 3.71 -19.51
CA HIS A 419 7.81 2.30 -19.35
C HIS A 419 7.86 1.57 -20.70
N SER A 420 8.40 0.35 -20.72
CA SER A 420 8.11 -0.57 -21.82
C SER A 420 6.61 -0.88 -21.84
N ARG A 421 6.13 -1.44 -22.95
CA ARG A 421 4.75 -1.94 -23.03
C ARG A 421 4.62 -3.24 -22.23
N ALA A 422 3.54 -3.38 -21.47
CA ALA A 422 3.26 -4.61 -20.69
C ALA A 422 2.97 -5.83 -21.60
N ASP A 423 2.46 -5.60 -22.83
CA ASP A 423 2.20 -6.67 -23.79
C ASP A 423 3.45 -7.21 -24.50
N GLY A 424 4.63 -6.72 -24.13
CA GLY A 424 5.94 -7.13 -24.67
C GLY A 424 6.21 -6.68 -26.12
N LYS A 425 5.29 -5.98 -26.77
CA LYS A 425 5.51 -5.47 -28.11
C LYS A 425 6.51 -4.31 -28.12
N PRO A 426 7.18 -4.08 -29.27
CA PRO A 426 8.02 -2.90 -29.42
C PRO A 426 7.24 -1.61 -29.23
N GLY A 427 7.85 -0.64 -28.52
CA GLY A 427 7.23 0.65 -28.24
C GLY A 427 7.37 1.04 -26.78
N LYS A 428 6.64 2.06 -26.38
CA LYS A 428 6.61 2.61 -25.01
C LYS A 428 5.17 2.84 -24.57
N ALA A 429 4.96 2.69 -23.28
CA ALA A 429 3.75 3.12 -22.59
C ALA A 429 4.08 4.32 -21.70
N TYR A 430 3.25 5.33 -21.74
CA TYR A 430 3.37 6.52 -20.92
C TYR A 430 2.13 6.68 -20.06
N LEU A 431 2.35 7.18 -18.85
CA LEU A 431 1.29 7.77 -18.04
C LEU A 431 1.53 9.27 -17.95
N VAL A 432 0.52 10.05 -18.30
CA VAL A 432 0.50 11.51 -18.15
C VAL A 432 -0.61 11.86 -17.16
N ILE A 433 -0.25 12.45 -16.02
CA ILE A 433 -1.20 12.93 -15.02
C ILE A 433 -1.33 14.45 -15.17
N ASN A 434 -2.52 14.91 -15.55
CA ASN A 434 -2.90 16.31 -15.50
C ASN A 434 -3.68 16.58 -14.21
N ASN A 435 -2.98 16.92 -13.14
CA ASN A 435 -3.57 17.24 -11.84
C ASN A 435 -4.05 18.70 -11.70
N SER A 436 -3.90 19.53 -12.75
CA SER A 436 -4.54 20.85 -12.78
C SER A 436 -6.05 20.70 -12.87
N LEU A 437 -6.80 21.47 -12.11
CA LEU A 437 -8.27 21.45 -12.14
C LEU A 437 -8.86 22.38 -13.21
N THR A 438 -8.03 23.19 -13.84
CA THR A 438 -8.50 24.25 -14.77
C THR A 438 -7.82 24.23 -16.14
N ASP A 439 -6.55 23.82 -16.17
CA ASP A 439 -5.74 23.94 -17.37
C ASP A 439 -5.60 22.60 -18.11
N THR A 440 -5.56 22.65 -19.41
CA THR A 440 -5.28 21.48 -20.26
C THR A 440 -3.79 21.21 -20.37
N THR A 441 -3.43 19.99 -20.73
CA THR A 441 -2.08 19.60 -21.13
C THR A 441 -2.06 19.13 -22.56
N THR A 442 -1.25 19.74 -23.41
CA THR A 442 -1.05 19.33 -24.80
C THR A 442 0.14 18.40 -24.89
N VAL A 443 -0.10 17.19 -25.39
CA VAL A 443 0.92 16.16 -25.59
C VAL A 443 1.19 16.03 -27.09
N THR A 444 2.45 16.18 -27.51
CA THR A 444 2.85 15.93 -28.91
C THR A 444 3.16 14.45 -29.09
N LEU A 445 2.38 13.78 -29.95
CA LEU A 445 2.54 12.39 -30.33
C LEU A 445 3.41 12.26 -31.58
N PRO A 446 4.51 11.48 -31.57
CA PRO A 446 5.38 11.30 -32.74
C PRO A 446 4.77 10.41 -33.83
N LYS A 447 3.78 9.60 -33.46
CA LYS A 447 3.03 8.67 -34.33
C LYS A 447 1.65 8.41 -33.73
N GLU A 448 0.84 7.63 -34.43
CA GLU A 448 -0.44 7.14 -33.90
C GLU A 448 -0.26 6.39 -32.58
N ALA A 449 -1.18 6.62 -31.65
CA ALA A 449 -1.16 6.07 -30.30
C ALA A 449 -2.52 5.48 -29.89
N GLU A 450 -2.47 4.50 -29.00
CA GLU A 450 -3.62 4.02 -28.23
C GLU A 450 -3.71 4.84 -26.94
N VAL A 451 -4.89 5.42 -26.66
CA VAL A 451 -5.09 6.34 -25.52
C VAL A 451 -6.18 5.79 -24.60
N TYR A 452 -5.87 5.76 -23.31
CA TYR A 452 -6.80 5.39 -22.24
C TYR A 452 -6.87 6.55 -21.23
N GLN A 453 -7.86 7.41 -21.40
CA GLN A 453 -8.05 8.61 -20.59
C GLN A 453 -9.01 8.32 -19.44
N LEU A 454 -8.51 8.42 -18.21
CA LEU A 454 -9.28 8.30 -16.97
C LEU A 454 -9.82 9.67 -16.56
N SER A 455 -11.10 9.70 -16.22
CA SER A 455 -11.80 10.89 -15.74
C SER A 455 -12.98 10.49 -14.86
N ALA A 456 -13.67 11.47 -14.28
CA ALA A 456 -14.92 11.24 -13.56
C ALA A 456 -15.81 12.47 -13.68
N GLU A 457 -17.08 12.34 -13.30
CA GLU A 457 -18.03 13.45 -13.28
C GLU A 457 -17.60 14.54 -12.27
N THR A 458 -17.14 14.10 -11.11
CA THR A 458 -16.54 14.96 -10.08
C THR A 458 -15.33 14.24 -9.46
N LEU A 459 -14.46 14.96 -8.79
CA LEU A 459 -13.32 14.36 -8.07
C LEU A 459 -13.76 13.38 -6.98
N ARG A 460 -14.94 13.61 -6.37
CA ARG A 460 -15.53 12.73 -5.33
C ARG A 460 -16.35 11.57 -5.90
N SER A 461 -16.40 11.38 -7.23
CA SER A 461 -17.12 10.25 -7.83
C SER A 461 -16.46 8.92 -7.45
N GLN A 462 -17.28 7.97 -7.02
CA GLN A 462 -16.86 6.57 -6.80
C GLN A 462 -16.92 5.75 -8.11
N THR A 463 -17.43 6.33 -9.19
CA THR A 463 -17.40 5.76 -10.54
C THR A 463 -16.41 6.54 -11.39
N MET A 464 -15.42 5.84 -11.92
CA MET A 464 -14.44 6.37 -12.87
C MET A 464 -14.83 6.03 -14.29
N LEU A 465 -14.44 6.90 -15.23
CA LEU A 465 -14.63 6.70 -16.67
C LEU A 465 -13.28 6.41 -17.33
N CYS A 466 -13.30 5.55 -18.36
CA CYS A 466 -12.20 5.44 -19.30
C CYS A 466 -12.73 5.77 -20.70
N ASN A 467 -12.13 6.76 -21.36
CA ASN A 467 -12.60 7.27 -22.66
C ASN A 467 -14.11 7.57 -22.67
N GLY A 468 -14.63 8.14 -21.57
CA GLY A 468 -16.03 8.50 -21.38
C GLY A 468 -16.98 7.33 -21.05
N LYS A 469 -16.50 6.08 -20.97
CA LYS A 469 -17.29 4.92 -20.58
C LYS A 469 -17.06 4.59 -19.10
N ALA A 470 -18.15 4.35 -18.36
CA ALA A 470 -18.09 4.01 -16.94
C ALA A 470 -17.40 2.65 -16.72
N LEU A 471 -16.48 2.62 -15.77
CA LEU A 471 -15.80 1.40 -15.32
C LEU A 471 -16.60 0.79 -14.15
N VAL A 472 -17.56 -0.06 -14.50
CA VAL A 472 -18.41 -0.79 -13.55
C VAL A 472 -18.50 -2.26 -13.97
N LEU A 473 -18.68 -3.15 -12.98
CA LEU A 473 -18.85 -4.57 -13.28
C LEU A 473 -20.14 -4.82 -14.04
N GLY A 474 -20.06 -5.68 -15.04
CA GLY A 474 -21.21 -6.19 -15.77
C GLY A 474 -21.84 -7.41 -15.09
N GLU A 475 -22.74 -8.08 -15.82
CA GLU A 475 -23.41 -9.30 -15.38
C GLU A 475 -22.39 -10.39 -15.01
N GLY A 476 -22.63 -11.12 -13.91
CA GLY A 476 -21.72 -12.15 -13.40
C GLY A 476 -20.38 -11.60 -12.91
N ASN A 477 -20.34 -10.35 -12.48
CA ASN A 477 -19.12 -9.65 -12.06
C ASN A 477 -18.07 -9.58 -13.18
N ALA A 478 -18.48 -9.47 -14.45
CA ALA A 478 -17.56 -9.29 -15.56
C ALA A 478 -16.92 -7.89 -15.49
N LEU A 479 -15.61 -7.82 -15.71
CA LEU A 479 -14.93 -6.53 -15.88
C LEU A 479 -15.48 -5.82 -17.12
N PRO A 480 -15.59 -4.47 -17.08
CA PRO A 480 -15.95 -3.73 -18.28
C PRO A 480 -14.89 -3.91 -19.37
N GLU A 481 -15.33 -3.90 -20.62
CA GLU A 481 -14.42 -3.84 -21.75
C GLU A 481 -13.74 -2.46 -21.79
N ILE A 482 -12.42 -2.45 -21.61
CA ILE A 482 -11.61 -1.23 -21.63
C ILE A 482 -10.88 -1.16 -22.98
N THR A 483 -11.40 -0.35 -23.88
CA THR A 483 -10.85 -0.18 -25.22
C THR A 483 -10.13 1.16 -25.38
N PRO A 484 -8.98 1.21 -26.08
CA PRO A 484 -8.32 2.47 -26.38
C PRO A 484 -9.13 3.35 -27.33
N ALA A 485 -8.90 4.64 -27.25
CA ALA A 485 -9.20 5.56 -28.34
C ALA A 485 -7.95 5.73 -29.20
N ALA A 486 -8.10 5.72 -30.51
CA ALA A 486 -6.98 6.01 -31.41
C ALA A 486 -6.73 7.52 -31.47
N ALA A 487 -5.48 7.94 -31.35
CA ALA A 487 -5.04 9.32 -31.54
C ALA A 487 -3.99 9.37 -32.65
N PRO A 488 -4.17 10.21 -33.69
CA PRO A 488 -3.18 10.35 -34.76
C PRO A 488 -1.90 11.04 -34.24
N ALA A 489 -0.83 10.97 -35.03
CA ALA A 489 0.35 11.79 -34.80
C ALA A 489 -0.03 13.28 -34.77
N GLY A 490 0.64 14.04 -33.88
CA GLY A 490 0.38 15.48 -33.71
C GLY A 490 -0.02 15.80 -32.27
N GLU A 491 -0.83 16.81 -32.08
CA GLU A 491 -1.22 17.29 -30.75
C GLU A 491 -2.43 16.52 -30.21
N LEU A 492 -2.29 16.00 -29.00
CA LEU A 492 -3.33 15.43 -28.17
C LEU A 492 -3.57 16.33 -26.96
N VAL A 493 -4.77 16.90 -26.84
CA VAL A 493 -5.14 17.76 -25.71
C VAL A 493 -5.78 16.92 -24.61
N LEU A 494 -5.14 16.88 -23.45
CA LEU A 494 -5.64 16.22 -22.26
C LEU A 494 -6.39 17.24 -21.38
N PRO A 495 -7.67 17.00 -21.07
CA PRO A 495 -8.45 17.87 -20.19
C PRO A 495 -7.83 18.00 -18.79
N ALA A 496 -8.24 19.03 -18.08
CA ALA A 496 -7.97 19.18 -16.65
C ALA A 496 -8.47 17.96 -15.86
N ALA A 497 -7.82 17.66 -14.74
CA ALA A 497 -8.18 16.59 -13.83
C ALA A 497 -8.31 15.21 -14.51
N THR A 498 -7.30 14.82 -15.33
CA THR A 498 -7.27 13.51 -15.99
C THR A 498 -5.95 12.77 -15.77
N CYS A 499 -6.03 11.44 -15.75
CA CYS A 499 -4.86 10.55 -15.83
C CYS A 499 -4.96 9.78 -17.14
N THR A 500 -3.94 9.87 -17.99
CA THR A 500 -4.02 9.32 -19.35
C THR A 500 -2.85 8.38 -19.63
N PHE A 501 -3.16 7.13 -19.95
CA PHE A 501 -2.17 6.21 -20.50
C PHE A 501 -2.12 6.36 -22.02
N ILE A 502 -0.90 6.42 -22.56
CA ILE A 502 -0.61 6.58 -23.99
C ILE A 502 0.35 5.48 -24.41
N VAL A 503 -0.07 4.61 -25.31
CA VAL A 503 0.72 3.48 -25.78
C VAL A 503 1.16 3.74 -27.23
N LEU A 504 2.47 3.80 -27.42
CA LEU A 504 3.15 4.08 -28.68
C LEU A 504 3.86 2.84 -29.23
#